data_37b89f928c56b40ac4db696347500daf
#
_entry.id   37b89f928c56b40ac4db696347500daf
#
_cell.length_a   1.000
_cell.length_b   1.000
_cell.length_c   1.000
_cell.angle_alpha   90.00
_cell.angle_beta   90.00
_cell.angle_gamma   90.00
#
_symmetry.space_group_name_H-M   'P 1'
#
loop_
_entity.id
_entity.type
_entity.pdbx_description
1 polymer ?
#
loop_
_entity_poly.entity_id
_entity_poly.type
_entity_poly.pdbx_seq_one_letter_code
_entity_poly.pdbx_strand_id
1 'polypeptide(L)'
;MINKKSKIFVAGHKGMVGSAIIRKLKKKGFSKIIFAEKKKLNLLDQDKVFKFLKKNKPDLVVIAAARVGGIQANSNFKQIFIYENLQIQNNLIHGSYLAKVKNLIFLGSSCIYPKYCRQPMKESYFLSGKLEETNDAYA
;
A
#
# COMPACT_ATOMS: atom_id res chain seq x y z
N MET A 1 -18.80 9.99 -3.24
CA MET A 1 -17.83 10.55 -4.20
C MET A 1 -16.75 11.29 -3.43
N ILE A 2 -15.46 11.12 -3.76
CA ILE A 2 -14.34 11.81 -3.09
C ILE A 2 -14.29 13.26 -3.54
N ASN A 3 -14.18 14.19 -2.60
CA ASN A 3 -14.09 15.63 -2.83
C ASN A 3 -13.05 16.28 -1.91
N LYS A 4 -12.82 17.59 -2.05
CA LYS A 4 -11.78 18.33 -1.30
C LYS A 4 -11.95 18.30 0.23
N LYS A 5 -13.16 18.01 0.74
CA LYS A 5 -13.46 17.90 2.17
C LYS A 5 -13.31 16.46 2.68
N SER A 6 -13.10 15.48 1.80
CA SER A 6 -12.93 14.08 2.15
C SER A 6 -11.67 13.86 2.98
N LYS A 7 -11.80 12.99 3.97
CA LYS A 7 -10.71 12.58 4.85
C LYS A 7 -9.93 11.44 4.20
N ILE A 8 -8.67 11.65 3.89
CA ILE A 8 -7.82 10.70 3.15
C ILE A 8 -6.70 10.22 4.06
N PHE A 9 -6.64 8.93 4.31
CA PHE A 9 -5.51 8.31 5.01
C PHE A 9 -4.49 7.80 3.98
N VAL A 10 -3.23 8.25 4.13
CA VAL A 10 -2.11 7.78 3.30
C VAL A 10 -1.15 6.98 4.16
N ALA A 11 -1.21 5.64 4.05
CA ALA A 11 -0.25 4.75 4.64
C ALA A 11 1.06 4.78 3.84
N GLY A 12 2.21 4.93 4.52
CA GLY A 12 3.52 5.07 3.83
C GLY A 12 3.88 6.50 3.43
N HIS A 13 3.36 7.49 4.13
CA HIS A 13 3.49 8.93 3.85
C HIS A 13 4.94 9.47 3.73
N LYS A 14 5.93 8.80 4.34
CA LYS A 14 7.35 9.18 4.27
C LYS A 14 8.08 8.54 3.09
N GLY A 15 7.50 7.53 2.45
CA GLY A 15 8.06 6.89 1.26
C GLY A 15 7.98 7.80 0.03
N MET A 16 8.74 7.46 -1.02
CA MET A 16 8.79 8.22 -2.27
C MET A 16 7.40 8.46 -2.85
N VAL A 17 6.61 7.41 -3.02
CA VAL A 17 5.27 7.49 -3.60
C VAL A 17 4.27 8.16 -2.64
N GLY A 18 4.23 7.75 -1.37
CA GLY A 18 3.30 8.31 -0.40
C GLY A 18 3.49 9.81 -0.18
N SER A 19 4.75 10.29 -0.12
CA SER A 19 5.04 11.72 0.00
C SER A 19 4.64 12.50 -1.26
N ALA A 20 4.83 11.94 -2.45
CA ALA A 20 4.41 12.55 -3.72
C ALA A 20 2.88 12.67 -3.80
N ILE A 21 2.15 11.62 -3.37
CA ILE A 21 0.69 11.64 -3.29
C ILE A 21 0.22 12.76 -2.36
N ILE A 22 0.80 12.89 -1.16
CA ILE A 22 0.43 13.95 -0.21
C ILE A 22 0.68 15.33 -0.80
N ARG A 23 1.84 15.56 -1.42
CA ARG A 23 2.11 16.85 -2.10
C ARG A 23 1.09 17.15 -3.18
N LYS A 24 0.72 16.15 -3.99
CA LYS A 24 -0.29 16.33 -5.04
C LYS A 24 -1.67 16.60 -4.48
N LEU A 25 -2.10 15.88 -3.46
CA LEU A 25 -3.38 16.11 -2.78
C LEU A 25 -3.47 17.52 -2.22
N LYS A 26 -2.42 17.98 -1.50
CA LYS A 26 -2.35 19.36 -0.98
C LYS A 26 -2.44 20.40 -2.10
N LYS A 27 -1.68 20.22 -3.19
CA LYS A 27 -1.73 21.13 -4.38
C LYS A 27 -3.12 21.16 -5.02
N LYS A 28 -3.89 20.06 -4.94
CA LYS A 28 -5.27 19.98 -5.43
C LYS A 28 -6.33 20.50 -4.42
N GLY A 29 -5.90 21.00 -3.27
CA GLY A 29 -6.77 21.62 -2.27
C GLY A 29 -7.47 20.64 -1.31
N PHE A 30 -6.97 19.40 -1.20
CA PHE A 30 -7.43 18.48 -0.15
C PHE A 30 -6.83 18.87 1.20
N SER A 31 -7.68 19.18 2.18
CA SER A 31 -7.26 19.69 3.49
C SER A 31 -7.22 18.63 4.59
N LYS A 32 -7.98 17.55 4.47
CA LYS A 32 -8.12 16.51 5.50
C LYS A 32 -7.29 15.27 5.18
N ILE A 33 -5.96 15.43 5.12
CA ILE A 33 -5.04 14.31 4.88
C ILE A 33 -4.53 13.79 6.22
N ILE A 34 -4.73 12.50 6.47
CA ILE A 34 -4.27 11.81 7.68
C ILE A 34 -3.07 10.96 7.32
N PHE A 35 -2.09 10.94 8.19
CA PHE A 35 -0.97 10.03 8.17
C PHE A 35 -0.46 9.80 9.60
N ALA A 36 0.26 8.72 9.82
CA ALA A 36 0.85 8.40 11.11
C ALA A 36 2.26 7.83 10.93
N GLU A 37 3.17 8.22 11.79
CA GLU A 37 4.51 7.66 11.83
C GLU A 37 4.50 6.22 12.36
N LYS A 38 5.48 5.39 11.95
CA LYS A 38 5.62 3.99 12.38
C LYS A 38 5.63 3.85 13.90
N LYS A 39 6.24 4.80 14.64
CA LYS A 39 6.25 4.81 16.11
C LYS A 39 4.84 4.94 16.72
N LYS A 40 3.93 5.66 16.04
CA LYS A 40 2.54 5.86 16.49
C LYS A 40 1.59 4.81 15.94
N LEU A 41 1.85 4.33 14.71
CA LEU A 41 1.04 3.33 14.02
C LEU A 41 1.96 2.35 13.28
N ASN A 42 2.31 1.26 13.95
CA ASN A 42 2.96 0.13 13.29
C ASN A 42 1.88 -0.63 12.49
N LEU A 43 2.04 -0.70 11.16
CA LEU A 43 1.07 -1.34 10.28
C LEU A 43 1.06 -2.88 10.39
N LEU A 44 2.08 -3.46 11.03
CA LEU A 44 2.10 -4.89 11.38
C LEU A 44 1.22 -5.22 12.59
N ASP A 45 0.86 -4.22 13.39
CA ASP A 45 0.02 -4.36 14.59
C ASP A 45 -1.45 -4.21 14.18
N GLN A 46 -2.14 -5.34 14.06
CA GLN A 46 -3.53 -5.41 13.63
C GLN A 46 -4.46 -4.56 14.50
N ASP A 47 -4.36 -4.68 15.80
CA ASP A 47 -5.24 -3.99 16.73
C ASP A 47 -5.09 -2.47 16.65
N LYS A 48 -3.83 -1.99 16.55
CA LYS A 48 -3.57 -0.57 16.37
C LYS A 48 -4.11 -0.05 15.05
N VAL A 49 -3.97 -0.82 13.97
CA VAL A 49 -4.50 -0.43 12.65
C VAL A 49 -6.03 -0.35 12.68
N PHE A 50 -6.69 -1.37 13.23
CA PHE A 50 -8.16 -1.41 13.33
C PHE A 50 -8.71 -0.27 14.20
N LYS A 51 -8.11 -0.05 15.39
CA LYS A 51 -8.47 1.07 16.27
C LYS A 51 -8.27 2.42 15.58
N PHE A 52 -7.14 2.58 14.86
CA PHE A 52 -6.85 3.81 14.13
C PHE A 52 -7.87 4.10 13.04
N LEU A 53 -8.20 3.12 12.19
CA LEU A 53 -9.17 3.27 11.11
C LEU A 53 -10.58 3.50 11.64
N LYS A 54 -10.99 2.76 12.67
CA LYS A 54 -12.29 2.94 13.33
C LYS A 54 -12.44 4.32 13.97
N LYS A 55 -11.38 4.84 14.62
CA LYS A 55 -11.36 6.18 15.21
C LYS A 55 -11.43 7.28 14.16
N ASN A 56 -10.63 7.17 13.11
CA ASN A 56 -10.47 8.24 12.12
C ASN A 56 -11.54 8.24 11.03
N LYS A 57 -12.12 7.07 10.69
CA LYS A 57 -13.14 6.87 9.66
C LYS A 57 -12.80 7.63 8.36
N PRO A 58 -11.69 7.30 7.68
CA PRO A 58 -11.35 7.96 6.43
C PRO A 58 -12.36 7.63 5.33
N ASP A 59 -12.59 8.56 4.41
CA ASP A 59 -13.41 8.37 3.21
C ASP A 59 -12.64 7.60 2.13
N LEU A 60 -11.29 7.73 2.16
CA LEU A 60 -10.37 7.04 1.25
C LEU A 60 -9.14 6.60 2.04
N VAL A 61 -8.72 5.35 1.81
CA VAL A 61 -7.42 4.83 2.24
C VAL A 61 -6.54 4.61 1.02
N VAL A 62 -5.32 5.16 1.05
CA VAL A 62 -4.28 4.93 0.05
C VAL A 62 -3.16 4.12 0.70
N ILE A 63 -2.92 2.91 0.21
CA ILE A 63 -1.87 2.01 0.70
C ILE A 63 -0.65 2.17 -0.19
N ALA A 64 0.31 3.01 0.25
CA ALA A 64 1.62 3.21 -0.35
C ALA A 64 2.73 2.72 0.60
N ALA A 65 2.37 1.89 1.57
CA ALA A 65 3.26 1.31 2.56
C ALA A 65 3.53 -0.14 2.21
N ALA A 66 4.80 -0.48 2.11
CA ALA A 66 5.27 -1.84 1.97
C ALA A 66 6.69 -1.95 2.54
N ARG A 67 7.11 -3.18 2.85
CA ARG A 67 8.53 -3.45 2.98
C ARG A 67 9.12 -3.57 1.59
N VAL A 68 10.02 -2.65 1.26
CA VAL A 68 10.67 -2.58 -0.05
C VAL A 68 12.19 -2.67 0.10
N GLY A 69 12.88 -3.13 -0.93
CA GLY A 69 14.35 -3.20 -0.96
C GLY A 69 14.87 -3.40 -2.38
N GLY A 70 16.19 -3.34 -2.54
CA GLY A 70 16.84 -3.70 -3.79
C GLY A 70 16.85 -5.22 -4.03
N ILE A 71 17.35 -5.65 -5.19
CA ILE A 71 17.41 -7.05 -5.65
C ILE A 71 18.03 -7.96 -4.58
N GLN A 72 19.19 -7.60 -4.03
CA GLN A 72 19.87 -8.39 -3.02
C GLN A 72 19.04 -8.58 -1.74
N ALA A 73 18.37 -7.53 -1.25
CA ALA A 73 17.53 -7.63 -0.07
C ALA A 73 16.31 -8.51 -0.32
N ASN A 74 15.64 -8.36 -1.48
CA ASN A 74 14.52 -9.21 -1.87
C ASN A 74 14.92 -10.69 -1.98
N SER A 75 16.07 -10.98 -2.57
CA SER A 75 16.57 -12.34 -2.72
C SER A 75 16.94 -12.98 -1.37
N ASN A 76 17.62 -12.22 -0.48
CA ASN A 76 18.16 -12.77 0.77
C ASN A 76 17.12 -12.86 1.90
N PHE A 77 16.05 -12.06 1.84
CA PHE A 77 15.07 -11.95 2.93
C PHE A 77 13.63 -12.20 2.47
N LYS A 78 13.43 -13.13 1.54
CA LYS A 78 12.13 -13.46 0.94
C LYS A 78 11.02 -13.67 1.98
N GLN A 79 11.30 -14.43 3.02
CA GLN A 79 10.37 -14.73 4.10
C GLN A 79 9.89 -13.46 4.83
N ILE A 80 10.79 -12.51 5.11
CA ILE A 80 10.42 -11.25 5.78
C ILE A 80 9.60 -10.35 4.84
N PHE A 81 9.96 -10.31 3.55
CA PHE A 81 9.24 -9.51 2.56
C PHE A 81 7.80 -9.98 2.38
N ILE A 82 7.59 -11.28 2.17
CA ILE A 82 6.22 -11.81 2.00
C ILE A 82 5.41 -11.65 3.29
N TYR A 83 5.99 -11.99 4.46
CA TYR A 83 5.28 -11.91 5.74
C TYR A 83 4.85 -10.48 6.08
N GLU A 84 5.78 -9.51 6.08
CA GLU A 84 5.46 -8.13 6.46
C GLU A 84 4.51 -7.47 5.45
N ASN A 85 4.68 -7.71 4.16
CA ASN A 85 3.80 -7.12 3.15
C ASN A 85 2.39 -7.68 3.20
N LEU A 86 2.23 -9.00 3.36
CA LEU A 86 0.92 -9.61 3.59
C LEU A 86 0.26 -9.09 4.86
N GLN A 87 1.02 -8.96 5.95
CA GLN A 87 0.48 -8.44 7.21
C GLN A 87 0.02 -6.98 7.08
N ILE A 88 0.82 -6.12 6.44
CA ILE A 88 0.46 -4.71 6.18
C ILE A 88 -0.82 -4.61 5.35
N GLN A 89 -0.88 -5.32 4.22
CA GLN A 89 -2.06 -5.25 3.35
C GLN A 89 -3.30 -5.82 4.03
N ASN A 90 -3.20 -6.97 4.70
CA ASN A 90 -4.33 -7.60 5.39
C ASN A 90 -4.89 -6.67 6.47
N ASN A 91 -4.02 -6.09 7.30
CA ASN A 91 -4.44 -5.17 8.34
C ASN A 91 -5.15 -3.92 7.77
N LEU A 92 -4.61 -3.34 6.70
CA LEU A 92 -5.18 -2.13 6.11
C LEU A 92 -6.46 -2.42 5.32
N ILE A 93 -6.51 -3.49 4.53
CA ILE A 93 -7.69 -3.85 3.73
C ILE A 93 -8.83 -4.29 4.65
N HIS A 94 -8.57 -5.27 5.53
CA HIS A 94 -9.61 -5.75 6.45
C HIS A 94 -10.03 -4.69 7.46
N GLY A 95 -9.08 -3.94 8.01
CA GLY A 95 -9.39 -2.82 8.90
C GLY A 95 -10.22 -1.72 8.22
N SER A 96 -9.98 -1.45 6.93
CA SER A 96 -10.79 -0.52 6.14
C SER A 96 -12.21 -1.03 5.98
N TYR A 97 -12.39 -2.33 5.71
CA TYR A 97 -13.71 -2.98 5.65
C TYR A 97 -14.45 -2.84 6.98
N LEU A 98 -13.83 -3.18 8.10
CA LEU A 98 -14.42 -3.06 9.44
C LEU A 98 -14.77 -1.61 9.82
N ALA A 99 -13.97 -0.65 9.36
CA ALA A 99 -14.22 0.78 9.56
C ALA A 99 -15.23 1.37 8.56
N LYS A 100 -15.81 0.55 7.67
CA LYS A 100 -16.77 0.95 6.62
C LYS A 100 -16.20 2.03 5.68
N VAL A 101 -14.91 1.96 5.38
CA VAL A 101 -14.26 2.82 4.39
C VAL A 101 -14.79 2.47 3.00
N LYS A 102 -15.27 3.47 2.26
CA LYS A 102 -15.94 3.27 0.96
C LYS A 102 -14.97 3.18 -0.22
N ASN A 103 -13.79 3.78 -0.07
CA ASN A 103 -12.81 3.86 -1.16
C ASN A 103 -11.43 3.44 -0.65
N LEU A 104 -10.78 2.54 -1.40
CA LEU A 104 -9.44 2.07 -1.10
C LEU A 104 -8.63 2.00 -2.39
N ILE A 105 -7.40 2.51 -2.34
CA ILE A 105 -6.41 2.36 -3.41
C ILE A 105 -5.23 1.61 -2.82
N PHE A 106 -4.96 0.43 -3.37
CA PHE A 106 -3.77 -0.36 -3.06
C PHE A 106 -2.78 -0.24 -4.22
N LEU A 107 -1.60 0.27 -3.93
CA LEU A 107 -0.54 0.38 -4.93
C LEU A 107 0.21 -0.95 -5.01
N GLY A 108 -0.09 -1.72 -6.04
CA GLY A 108 0.61 -2.95 -6.35
C GLY A 108 1.97 -2.71 -7.02
N SER A 109 2.57 -3.78 -7.49
CA SER A 109 3.86 -3.77 -8.17
C SER A 109 3.75 -4.35 -9.58
N SER A 110 4.53 -3.83 -10.52
CA SER A 110 4.68 -4.46 -11.84
C SER A 110 5.38 -5.82 -11.77
N CYS A 111 6.01 -6.15 -10.65
CA CYS A 111 6.65 -7.45 -10.43
C CYS A 111 5.66 -8.63 -10.41
N ILE A 112 4.35 -8.37 -10.30
CA ILE A 112 3.31 -9.41 -10.43
C ILE A 112 3.17 -9.98 -11.84
N TYR A 113 3.74 -9.30 -12.84
CA TYR A 113 3.76 -9.79 -14.21
C TYR A 113 4.95 -10.70 -14.47
N PRO A 114 4.88 -11.59 -15.49
CA PRO A 114 5.99 -12.47 -15.84
C PRO A 114 7.28 -11.70 -16.12
N LYS A 115 8.43 -12.31 -15.79
CA LYS A 115 9.77 -11.76 -16.07
C LYS A 115 9.93 -11.34 -17.54
N TYR A 116 9.47 -12.16 -18.46
CA TYR A 116 9.54 -11.93 -19.91
C TYR A 116 8.18 -11.50 -20.48
N CYS A 117 7.60 -10.45 -19.88
CA CYS A 117 6.32 -9.92 -20.30
C CYS A 117 6.48 -8.96 -21.49
N ARG A 118 5.62 -9.11 -22.51
CA ARG A 118 5.60 -8.20 -23.65
C ARG A 118 5.25 -6.77 -23.21
N GLN A 119 5.90 -5.78 -23.82
CA GLN A 119 5.65 -4.37 -23.59
C GLN A 119 4.79 -3.74 -24.71
N PRO A 120 3.85 -2.83 -24.37
CA PRO A 120 3.42 -2.44 -23.02
C PRO A 120 2.66 -3.58 -22.32
N MET A 121 2.85 -3.72 -21.00
CA MET A 121 2.18 -4.75 -20.20
C MET A 121 0.67 -4.53 -20.18
N LYS A 122 -0.10 -5.62 -20.41
CA LYS A 122 -1.56 -5.65 -20.30
C LYS A 122 -1.98 -6.44 -19.06
N GLU A 123 -3.10 -6.09 -18.44
CA GLU A 123 -3.62 -6.81 -17.27
C GLU A 123 -3.83 -8.30 -17.54
N SER A 124 -4.21 -8.67 -18.78
CA SER A 124 -4.37 -10.06 -19.21
C SER A 124 -3.09 -10.91 -19.19
N TYR A 125 -1.91 -10.28 -19.00
CA TYR A 125 -0.64 -11.01 -18.87
C TYR A 125 -0.36 -11.47 -17.44
N PHE A 126 -1.17 -11.06 -16.48
CA PHE A 126 -1.09 -11.54 -15.11
C PHE A 126 -1.22 -13.07 -15.06
N LEU A 127 -0.33 -13.73 -14.31
CA LEU A 127 -0.25 -15.20 -14.18
C LEU A 127 0.05 -15.97 -15.47
N SER A 128 0.46 -15.33 -16.55
CA SER A 128 0.76 -16.00 -17.83
C SER A 128 2.16 -16.61 -17.91
N GLY A 129 2.99 -16.49 -16.88
CA GLY A 129 4.35 -17.03 -16.85
C GLY A 129 5.05 -16.85 -15.49
N LYS A 130 6.31 -17.29 -15.44
CA LYS A 130 7.12 -17.21 -14.21
C LYS A 130 7.50 -15.77 -13.86
N LEU A 131 7.43 -15.46 -12.57
CA LEU A 131 7.89 -14.19 -12.00
C LEU A 131 9.43 -14.09 -12.05
N GLU A 132 9.96 -12.88 -11.82
CA GLU A 132 11.38 -12.67 -11.58
C GLU A 132 11.77 -13.29 -10.23
N GLU A 133 12.69 -14.26 -10.23
CA GLU A 133 13.05 -15.09 -9.07
C GLU A 133 13.65 -14.30 -7.90
N THR A 134 14.29 -13.14 -8.18
CA THR A 134 14.91 -12.32 -7.15
C THR A 134 13.91 -11.52 -6.32
N ASN A 135 12.68 -11.37 -6.77
CA ASN A 135 11.64 -10.61 -6.08
C ASN A 135 10.25 -11.27 -6.09
N ASP A 136 10.20 -12.57 -6.31
CA ASP A 136 8.96 -13.36 -6.31
C ASP A 136 8.18 -13.26 -4.99
N ALA A 137 8.86 -13.20 -3.86
CA ALA A 137 8.24 -13.02 -2.54
C ALA A 137 7.69 -11.59 -2.31
N TYR A 138 8.09 -10.62 -3.11
CA TYR A 138 7.55 -9.27 -3.11
C TYR A 138 6.37 -9.13 -4.08
N ALA A 139 6.41 -9.86 -5.17
CA ALA A 139 5.39 -9.88 -6.21
C ALA A 139 4.11 -10.58 -5.76
#